data_bb9e3fee3f8dcfb91fea76d035310b0d
#
_entry.id   bb9e3fee3f8dcfb91fea76d035310b0d
#
_cell.length_a   1.000
_cell.length_b   1.000
_cell.length_c   1.000
_cell.angle_alpha   90.00
_cell.angle_beta   90.00
_cell.angle_gamma   90.00
#
_symmetry.space_group_name_H-M   'P 1'
#
loop_
_entity.id
_entity.type
_entity.pdbx_description
1 polymer ?
#
loop_
_entity_poly.entity_id
_entity_poly.type
_entity_poly.pdbx_seq_one_letter_code
_entity_poly.pdbx_strand_id
1 'polypeptide(L)'
;MKQLLVLTSVLATTAVLMLAGCNSVQSKNETLRYQCGTTKLTVTLDNRQDKVSFIMNGEQLTLPQVRAASGAKYSDGHYTFWSKGNSAFIERNEKIIINDCVLI
;
A
#
# COMPACT_ATOMS: atom_id res chain seq x y z
N MET A 1 -4.72 58.09 35.00
CA MET A 1 -4.78 57.64 34.72
C MET A 1 -4.50 56.75 34.08
N LYS A 2 -4.45 56.48 34.07
CA LYS A 2 -4.37 55.85 33.60
C LYS A 2 -4.18 54.81 33.03
N GLN A 3 -4.13 54.36 32.94
CA GLN A 3 -4.03 53.58 32.44
C GLN A 3 -4.02 52.64 31.95
N LEU A 4 -3.98 52.42 31.89
CA LEU A 4 -4.03 51.66 31.40
C LEU A 4 -3.94 50.80 30.78
N LEU A 5 -3.91 50.62 30.65
CA LEU A 5 -3.95 49.99 30.00
C LEU A 5 -3.70 49.08 29.47
N VAL A 6 -3.55 48.83 29.43
CA VAL A 6 -3.40 48.08 28.86
C VAL A 6 -3.31 47.15 28.41
N LEU A 7 -3.30 46.91 28.46
CA LEU A 7 -3.29 46.17 28.02
C LEU A 7 -3.27 45.27 27.47
N THR A 8 -3.30 45.11 27.38
CA THR A 8 -3.44 44.43 26.82
C THR A 8 -3.21 43.55 26.24
N SER A 9 -3.11 43.34 26.06
CA SER A 9 -3.03 42.68 25.43
C SER A 9 -2.82 41.70 24.96
N VAL A 10 -2.73 41.34 24.85
CA VAL A 10 -2.61 40.59 24.33
C VAL A 10 -2.55 39.65 23.83
N LEU A 11 -2.57 39.28 23.76
CA LEU A 11 -2.61 38.54 23.27
C LEU A 11 -2.52 37.65 22.69
N ALA A 12 -2.52 37.30 22.47
CA ALA A 12 -2.55 36.62 21.90
C ALA A 12 -2.42 35.73 21.38
N THR A 13 -2.36 35.30 21.20
CA THR A 13 -2.30 34.61 20.60
C THR A 13 -2.15 33.68 20.08
N THR A 14 -2.19 33.18 19.89
CA THR A 14 -2.09 32.44 19.34
C THR A 14 -2.01 31.47 18.79
N ALA A 15 -2.02 31.00 18.57
CA ALA A 15 -1.97 30.19 18.03
C ALA A 15 -1.92 29.23 17.48
N VAL A 16 -1.88 28.70 17.20
CA VAL A 16 -1.88 27.91 16.66
C VAL A 16 -1.78 26.95 16.11
N LEU A 17 -1.76 26.47 15.82
CA LEU A 17 -1.71 25.74 15.23
C LEU A 17 -1.63 24.70 14.80
N MET A 18 -1.62 24.23 14.57
CA MET A 18 -1.56 23.37 14.16
C MET A 18 -1.59 22.54 13.53
N LEU A 19 -1.59 22.12 13.26
CA LEU A 19 -1.66 21.37 12.68
C LEU A 19 -1.61 20.48 12.18
N ALA A 20 -1.59 20.22 11.91
CA ALA A 20 -1.59 19.52 11.38
C ALA A 20 -1.41 18.67 10.92
N GLY A 21 -1.30 18.21 10.70
CA GLY A 21 -1.21 17.42 10.26
C GLY A 21 -1.10 16.54 9.90
N CYS A 22 -1.07 16.12 9.84
CA CYS A 22 -1.05 15.33 9.51
C CYS A 22 -1.16 14.49 9.01
N ASN A 23 -1.13 14.18 8.68
CA ASN A 23 -1.35 13.53 8.17
C ASN A 23 -1.17 12.58 7.73
N SER A 24 -1.01 12.16 7.48
CA SER A 24 -0.91 11.48 7.12
C SER A 24 -0.79 10.60 6.65
N VAL A 25 -0.64 10.19 6.34
CA VAL A 25 -0.58 9.51 5.84
C VAL A 25 -0.36 8.56 5.48
N GLN A 26 -0.36 7.87 5.27
CA GLN A 26 -0.22 6.98 5.01
C GLN A 26 -0.41 6.30 4.14
N SER A 27 -0.20 5.67 3.88
CA SER A 27 -0.19 4.83 3.28
C SER A 27 -0.67 4.55 2.38
N LYS A 28 -0.69 3.91 1.80
CA LYS A 28 -1.15 3.93 0.85
C LYS A 28 -0.96 2.90 -0.06
N ASN A 29 -1.45 3.01 -1.23
CA ASN A 29 -1.28 2.00 -2.28
C ASN A 29 0.08 2.14 -2.92
N GLU A 30 0.66 1.01 -3.20
CA GLU A 30 1.96 0.93 -3.83
C GLU A 30 1.80 0.14 -5.12
N THR A 31 2.36 0.62 -6.21
CA THR A 31 2.28 -0.09 -7.48
C THR A 31 3.57 -0.83 -7.73
N LEU A 32 3.47 -2.13 -7.90
CA LEU A 32 4.60 -2.99 -8.17
C LEU A 32 4.51 -3.47 -9.61
N ARG A 33 5.58 -3.26 -10.36
CA ARG A 33 5.63 -3.68 -11.76
C ARG A 33 6.62 -4.79 -11.91
N TYR A 34 6.16 -5.85 -12.54
CA TYR A 34 6.97 -7.05 -12.73
C TYR A 34 7.10 -7.35 -14.20
N GLN A 35 8.22 -7.92 -14.57
CA GLN A 35 8.43 -8.52 -15.87
C GLN A 35 8.46 -10.02 -15.67
N CYS A 36 7.51 -10.73 -16.27
CA CYS A 36 7.37 -12.16 -16.13
C CYS A 36 7.62 -12.79 -17.50
N GLY A 37 8.90 -13.03 -17.83
CA GLY A 37 9.24 -13.44 -19.17
C GLY A 37 8.91 -12.33 -20.13
N THR A 38 8.02 -12.57 -21.07
CA THR A 38 7.56 -11.57 -22.04
C THR A 38 6.31 -10.84 -21.59
N THR A 39 5.75 -11.21 -20.43
CA THR A 39 4.51 -10.65 -19.93
C THR A 39 4.80 -9.64 -18.83
N LYS A 40 4.09 -8.52 -18.86
CA LYS A 40 4.20 -7.53 -17.80
C LYS A 40 3.02 -7.70 -16.86
N LEU A 41 3.30 -7.59 -15.58
CA LEU A 41 2.30 -7.73 -14.54
C LEU A 41 2.37 -6.53 -13.61
N THR A 42 1.24 -5.88 -13.43
CA THR A 42 1.16 -4.75 -12.50
C THR A 42 0.30 -5.16 -11.31
N VAL A 43 0.87 -5.02 -10.13
CA VAL A 43 0.21 -5.40 -8.89
C VAL A 43 0.09 -4.16 -8.02
N THR A 44 -1.10 -3.91 -7.52
CA THR A 44 -1.32 -2.82 -6.57
C THR A 44 -1.36 -3.41 -5.18
N LEU A 45 -0.48 -2.93 -4.32
CA LEU A 45 -0.42 -3.37 -2.93
C LEU A 45 -1.12 -2.32 -2.07
N ASP A 46 -2.12 -2.76 -1.34
CA ASP A 46 -2.82 -1.92 -0.38
C ASP A 46 -2.24 -2.20 1.00
N ASN A 47 -1.37 -1.30 1.43
CA ASN A 47 -0.67 -1.50 2.71
C ASN A 47 -1.57 -1.31 3.91
N ARG A 48 -2.71 -0.69 3.74
CA ARG A 48 -3.62 -0.47 4.85
C ARG A 48 -4.48 -1.67 5.14
N GLN A 49 -4.79 -2.45 4.10
CA GLN A 49 -5.66 -3.61 4.25
C GLN A 49 -4.94 -4.92 3.97
N ASP A 50 -3.65 -4.86 3.71
CA ASP A 50 -2.82 -6.04 3.45
C ASP A 50 -3.41 -6.89 2.33
N LYS A 51 -3.62 -6.25 1.19
CA LYS A 51 -4.19 -6.90 0.02
C LYS A 51 -3.38 -6.54 -1.21
N VAL A 52 -3.45 -7.39 -2.21
CA VAL A 52 -2.93 -7.05 -3.53
C VAL A 52 -4.06 -7.18 -4.54
N SER A 53 -3.98 -6.36 -5.59
CA SER A 53 -4.94 -6.39 -6.69
C SER A 53 -4.18 -6.41 -8.00
N PHE A 54 -4.67 -7.19 -8.95
CA PHE A 54 -4.11 -7.22 -10.29
C PHE A 54 -5.16 -7.72 -11.25
N ILE A 55 -4.90 -7.51 -12.55
CA ILE A 55 -5.83 -7.93 -13.60
C ILE A 55 -5.32 -9.24 -14.18
N MET A 56 -6.19 -10.22 -14.26
CA MET A 56 -5.89 -11.51 -14.83
C MET A 56 -7.01 -11.89 -15.76
N ASN A 57 -6.69 -12.10 -17.05
CA ASN A 57 -7.68 -12.45 -18.06
C ASN A 57 -8.85 -11.47 -18.10
N GLY A 58 -8.55 -10.16 -17.94
CA GLY A 58 -9.57 -9.14 -17.99
C GLY A 58 -10.37 -8.97 -16.71
N GLU A 59 -10.07 -9.74 -15.70
CA GLU A 59 -10.79 -9.71 -14.43
C GLU A 59 -9.87 -9.17 -13.35
N GLN A 60 -10.39 -8.26 -12.53
CA GLN A 60 -9.62 -7.75 -11.41
C GLN A 60 -9.74 -8.69 -10.23
N LEU A 61 -8.60 -9.12 -9.73
CA LEU A 61 -8.54 -9.99 -8.56
C LEU A 61 -8.00 -9.18 -7.39
N THR A 62 -8.55 -9.42 -6.21
CA THR A 62 -8.08 -8.81 -4.98
C THR A 62 -7.86 -9.92 -3.97
N LEU A 63 -6.62 -10.07 -3.52
CA LEU A 63 -6.24 -11.19 -2.67
C LEU A 63 -5.76 -10.67 -1.32
N PRO A 64 -6.33 -11.15 -0.22
CA PRO A 64 -5.86 -10.76 1.11
C PRO A 64 -4.57 -11.49 1.45
N GLN A 65 -3.78 -10.88 2.30
CA GLN A 65 -2.55 -11.49 2.76
C GLN A 65 -2.87 -12.68 3.65
N VAL A 66 -2.10 -13.75 3.47
CA VAL A 66 -2.22 -14.94 4.30
C VAL A 66 -0.84 -15.27 4.85
N ARG A 67 -0.81 -16.22 5.77
CA ARG A 67 0.43 -16.60 6.44
C ARG A 67 1.34 -17.31 5.45
N ALA A 68 2.63 -17.02 5.53
CA ALA A 68 3.64 -17.65 4.70
C ALA A 68 4.89 -17.89 5.53
N ALA A 69 5.62 -18.95 5.22
CA ALA A 69 6.87 -19.25 5.90
C ALA A 69 7.95 -18.25 5.51
N SER A 70 7.91 -17.74 4.29
CA SER A 70 8.87 -16.75 3.82
C SER A 70 8.19 -15.94 2.74
N GLY A 71 8.67 -14.69 2.57
CA GLY A 71 8.08 -13.80 1.59
C GLY A 71 6.71 -13.32 2.02
N ALA A 72 5.96 -12.79 1.06
CA ALA A 72 4.61 -12.31 1.29
C ALA A 72 3.66 -13.05 0.37
N LYS A 73 2.60 -13.58 0.93
CA LYS A 73 1.66 -14.44 0.22
C LYS A 73 0.27 -13.85 0.35
N TYR A 74 -0.42 -13.75 -0.77
CA TYR A 74 -1.78 -13.23 -0.83
C TYR A 74 -2.64 -14.23 -1.59
N SER A 75 -3.79 -14.58 -1.05
CA SER A 75 -4.60 -15.65 -1.65
C SER A 75 -6.07 -15.49 -1.31
N ASP A 76 -6.92 -15.87 -2.26
CA ASP A 76 -8.36 -15.96 -2.04
C ASP A 76 -8.84 -17.41 -2.05
N GLY A 77 -7.89 -18.35 -2.01
CA GLY A 77 -8.22 -19.75 -2.07
C GLY A 77 -8.14 -20.36 -3.45
N HIS A 78 -8.19 -19.53 -4.48
CA HIS A 78 -8.07 -19.98 -5.87
C HIS A 78 -6.80 -19.44 -6.50
N TYR A 79 -6.58 -18.14 -6.36
CA TYR A 79 -5.39 -17.49 -6.87
C TYR A 79 -4.48 -17.17 -5.73
N THR A 80 -3.18 -17.25 -5.96
CA THR A 80 -2.18 -16.89 -4.98
C THR A 80 -1.12 -16.05 -5.67
N PHE A 81 -0.82 -14.90 -5.08
CA PHE A 81 0.31 -14.09 -5.48
C PHE A 81 1.35 -14.21 -4.38
N TRP A 82 2.51 -14.67 -4.75
CA TRP A 82 3.58 -14.90 -3.78
C TRP A 82 4.79 -14.10 -4.21
N SER A 83 5.26 -13.20 -3.35
CA SER A 83 6.44 -12.41 -3.64
C SER A 83 7.51 -12.67 -2.59
N LYS A 84 8.76 -12.63 -3.05
CA LYS A 84 9.90 -12.82 -2.19
C LYS A 84 11.04 -11.99 -2.76
N GLY A 85 11.45 -10.95 -2.02
CA GLY A 85 12.42 -10.01 -2.55
C GLY A 85 11.91 -9.38 -3.82
N ASN A 86 12.69 -9.45 -4.89
CA ASN A 86 12.32 -8.87 -6.17
C ASN A 86 11.61 -9.87 -7.08
N SER A 87 11.33 -11.05 -6.59
CA SER A 87 10.74 -12.13 -7.39
C SER A 87 9.32 -12.38 -6.98
N ALA A 88 8.51 -12.87 -7.92
CA ALA A 88 7.14 -13.20 -7.63
C ALA A 88 6.64 -14.25 -8.60
N PHE A 89 5.55 -14.89 -8.24
CA PHE A 89 4.84 -15.79 -9.14
C PHE A 89 3.38 -15.84 -8.73
N ILE A 90 2.54 -16.32 -9.65
CA ILE A 90 1.12 -16.46 -9.41
C ILE A 90 0.72 -17.92 -9.63
N GLU A 91 -0.05 -18.42 -8.68
CA GLU A 91 -0.62 -19.75 -8.75
C GLU A 91 -2.13 -19.67 -8.92
N ARG A 92 -2.68 -20.69 -9.55
CA ARG A 92 -4.12 -20.89 -9.59
C ARG A 92 -4.36 -22.34 -9.22
N ASN A 93 -5.17 -22.54 -8.16
CA ASN A 93 -5.45 -23.88 -7.65
C ASN A 93 -4.15 -24.63 -7.40
N GLU A 94 -3.18 -23.92 -6.80
CA GLU A 94 -1.88 -24.47 -6.38
C GLU A 94 -0.96 -24.84 -7.54
N LYS A 95 -1.28 -24.40 -8.75
CA LYS A 95 -0.40 -24.61 -9.91
C LYS A 95 0.12 -23.24 -10.37
N ILE A 96 1.41 -23.17 -10.59
CA ILE A 96 2.02 -21.92 -11.05
C ILE A 96 1.57 -21.65 -12.48
N ILE A 97 0.93 -20.52 -12.69
CA ILE A 97 0.47 -20.09 -14.02
C ILE A 97 1.27 -18.94 -14.57
N ILE A 98 1.90 -18.14 -13.71
CA ILE A 98 2.81 -17.08 -14.13
C ILE A 98 4.03 -17.16 -13.23
N ASN A 99 5.19 -17.28 -13.83
CA ASN A 99 6.42 -17.51 -13.10
C ASN A 99 7.50 -16.53 -13.52
N ASP A 100 8.61 -16.54 -12.79
CA ASP A 100 9.80 -15.77 -13.12
C ASP A 100 9.50 -14.29 -13.24
N CYS A 101 8.68 -13.76 -12.35
CA CYS A 101 8.37 -12.35 -12.31
C CYS A 101 9.44 -11.63 -11.51
N VAL A 102 9.99 -10.58 -12.09
CA VAL A 102 11.04 -9.79 -11.46
C VAL A 102 10.61 -8.34 -11.47
N LEU A 103 10.78 -7.66 -10.35
CA LEU A 103 10.49 -6.24 -10.25
C LEU A 103 11.33 -5.43 -11.22
N ILE A 104 10.70 -4.50 -11.91
CA ILE A 104 11.39 -3.63 -12.86
C ILE A 104 11.29 -2.18 -12.47
#